data_a5305e3bc6731aeae2aabe95078f0613
#
_entry.id   a5305e3bc6731aeae2aabe95078f0613
#
_cell.length_a   1.000
_cell.length_b   1.000
_cell.length_c   1.000
_cell.angle_alpha   90.00
_cell.angle_beta   90.00
_cell.angle_gamma   90.00
#
_symmetry.space_group_name_H-M   'P 1'
#
loop_
_entity.id
_entity.type
_entity.pdbx_description
1 polymer ?
#
loop_
_entity_poly.entity_id
_entity_poly.type
_entity_poly.pdbx_seq_one_letter_code
_entity_poly.pdbx_strand_id
1 'polypeptide(L)'
;GSIKYKSPAGLDTRGDFGGSITSPPPSHFYLSANLGALGASTVSPITLGIGLTSPFGSNTRYSIDGPFNTAITSTALPLIDIKPTVAYKINDQLAIGVSADIYTFASFLGQGHGEMKQVGSGALSGASVELNGKGTGAGATVSLLYTPLRNDNGKPIAAIGLVYRTQAVVPLNGSLLVNGAQVSGGSANLVLPQIYTGAIAIWPLRTSDREWKVEIDVEYVGWKSHRDLDISLSPGGGIPQPRQWETVPVVAIGTEYKWLNPKWLPHWDVAVRSGYTRTENPVPDRTFNPGTISLSANTLSIGAGFLCQG
;
A
#
# COMPACT_ATOMS: atom_id res chain seq x y z
N GLY A 1 18.82 8.43 8.04
CA GLY A 1 19.22 7.02 8.15
C GLY A 1 20.39 6.72 7.25
N SER A 2 21.21 5.70 7.58
CA SER A 2 22.32 5.25 6.73
C SER A 2 21.96 3.93 6.05
N ILE A 3 22.38 3.79 4.81
CA ILE A 3 22.26 2.55 4.04
C ILE A 3 23.65 1.99 3.80
N LYS A 4 23.80 0.70 4.08
CA LYS A 4 24.98 -0.07 3.68
C LYS A 4 24.60 -0.93 2.48
N TYR A 5 25.26 -0.72 1.36
CA TYR A 5 25.09 -1.50 0.15
C TYR A 5 26.39 -2.23 -0.19
N LYS A 6 26.28 -3.52 -0.43
CA LYS A 6 27.39 -4.32 -0.95
C LYS A 6 27.09 -4.61 -2.43
N SER A 7 27.94 -4.09 -3.32
CA SER A 7 27.78 -4.34 -4.74
C SER A 7 28.00 -5.83 -5.08
N PRO A 8 27.47 -6.34 -6.21
CA PRO A 8 27.78 -7.68 -6.68
C PRO A 8 29.28 -7.94 -6.87
N ALA A 9 30.08 -6.89 -7.07
CA ALA A 9 31.54 -6.94 -7.15
C ALA A 9 32.23 -6.95 -5.77
N GLY A 10 31.46 -6.98 -4.68
CA GLY A 10 32.00 -7.06 -3.31
C GLY A 10 32.44 -5.72 -2.71
N LEU A 11 32.22 -4.60 -3.39
CA LEU A 11 32.52 -3.26 -2.86
C LEU A 11 31.45 -2.84 -1.85
N ASP A 12 31.87 -2.53 -0.64
CA ASP A 12 31.02 -1.95 0.39
C ASP A 12 30.84 -0.45 0.13
N THR A 13 29.61 -0.02 -0.06
CA THR A 13 29.26 1.40 -0.19
C THR A 13 28.34 1.78 0.95
N ARG A 14 28.63 2.88 1.62
CA ARG A 14 27.79 3.47 2.66
C ARG A 14 27.32 4.82 2.21
N GLY A 15 26.03 5.10 2.37
CA GLY A 15 25.46 6.40 2.10
C GLY A 15 24.53 6.83 3.22
N ASP A 16 24.55 8.11 3.52
CA ASP A 16 23.55 8.71 4.38
C ASP A 16 22.28 8.93 3.59
N PHE A 17 21.17 8.56 4.21
CA PHE A 17 19.84 8.76 3.68
C PHE A 17 19.45 10.23 3.88
N GLY A 18 19.75 11.06 2.91
CA GLY A 18 19.48 12.51 2.93
C GLY A 18 18.14 12.93 2.37
N GLY A 19 17.19 12.00 2.18
CA GLY A 19 15.92 12.29 1.54
C GLY A 19 14.69 11.87 2.36
N SER A 20 13.50 12.14 1.84
CA SER A 20 12.25 11.66 2.41
C SER A 20 11.86 10.32 1.79
N ILE A 21 11.37 9.39 2.62
CA ILE A 21 10.90 8.07 2.17
C ILE A 21 9.42 8.12 1.75
N THR A 22 8.66 9.10 2.15
CA THR A 22 7.24 9.18 1.86
C THR A 22 6.79 10.58 1.53
N SER A 23 6.40 10.77 0.28
CA SER A 23 5.63 11.94 -0.11
C SER A 23 4.83 11.60 -1.39
N PRO A 24 3.52 11.71 -1.40
CA PRO A 24 2.65 12.02 -0.26
C PRO A 24 2.65 10.91 0.79
N PRO A 25 2.34 11.21 2.06
CA PRO A 25 2.15 10.18 3.06
C PRO A 25 1.06 9.21 2.59
N PRO A 26 1.09 7.93 2.99
CA PRO A 26 0.06 6.98 2.62
C PRO A 26 -1.29 7.51 3.10
N SER A 27 -2.03 8.08 2.16
CA SER A 27 -3.35 8.64 2.39
C SER A 27 -4.39 7.67 1.89
N HIS A 28 -5.46 7.51 2.64
CA HIS A 28 -6.61 6.75 2.21
C HIS A 28 -7.88 7.53 2.50
N PHE A 29 -8.81 7.44 1.58
CA PHE A 29 -10.13 8.02 1.69
C PHE A 29 -11.16 6.94 1.39
N TYR A 30 -12.20 6.86 2.20
CA TYR A 30 -13.32 5.95 1.98
C TYR A 30 -14.63 6.68 2.17
N LEU A 31 -15.56 6.41 1.25
CA LEU A 31 -16.94 6.83 1.37
C LEU A 31 -17.82 5.59 1.17
N SER A 32 -18.81 5.40 2.03
CA SER A 32 -19.77 4.31 1.87
C SER A 32 -21.16 4.74 2.28
N ALA A 33 -22.17 4.17 1.61
CA ALA A 33 -23.57 4.40 1.91
C ALA A 33 -24.36 3.10 1.77
N ASN A 34 -25.18 2.79 2.80
CA ASN A 34 -26.15 1.72 2.72
C ASN A 34 -27.36 2.21 1.91
N LEU A 35 -27.86 1.42 0.95
CA LEU A 35 -28.97 1.82 0.09
C LEU A 35 -30.28 2.02 0.86
N GLY A 36 -30.49 1.31 1.96
CA GLY A 36 -31.61 1.54 2.86
C GLY A 36 -31.59 2.94 3.48
N ALA A 37 -30.43 3.43 3.89
CA ALA A 37 -30.26 4.77 4.43
C ALA A 37 -30.45 5.88 3.38
N LEU A 38 -30.33 5.55 2.09
CA LEU A 38 -30.59 6.46 0.96
C LEU A 38 -32.05 6.45 0.49
N GLY A 39 -32.95 5.82 1.25
CA GLY A 39 -34.40 5.80 0.95
C GLY A 39 -34.82 4.66 0.03
N ALA A 40 -33.97 3.75 -0.36
CA ALA A 40 -34.35 2.52 -1.05
C ALA A 40 -34.91 1.52 -0.03
N SER A 41 -36.16 1.60 0.31
CA SER A 41 -36.85 0.97 1.44
C SER A 41 -36.83 -0.56 1.49
N THR A 42 -36.37 -1.24 0.45
CA THR A 42 -36.33 -2.71 0.37
C THR A 42 -34.93 -3.28 0.26
N VAL A 43 -33.87 -2.47 0.21
CA VAL A 43 -32.51 -2.91 -0.17
C VAL A 43 -31.49 -2.62 0.93
N SER A 44 -31.91 -2.76 2.16
CA SER A 44 -31.03 -2.62 3.33
C SER A 44 -29.78 -3.53 3.35
N PRO A 45 -29.74 -4.71 2.69
CA PRO A 45 -28.55 -5.56 2.71
C PRO A 45 -27.39 -5.06 1.83
N ILE A 46 -27.60 -4.09 0.93
CA ILE A 46 -26.59 -3.59 0.01
C ILE A 46 -25.95 -2.30 0.50
N THR A 47 -24.64 -2.25 0.51
CA THR A 47 -23.84 -1.04 0.76
C THR A 47 -22.94 -0.79 -0.44
N LEU A 48 -22.96 0.44 -0.94
CA LEU A 48 -22.04 0.92 -1.98
C LEU A 48 -20.90 1.68 -1.31
N GLY A 49 -19.72 1.59 -1.90
CA GLY A 49 -18.55 2.29 -1.40
C GLY A 49 -17.60 2.70 -2.53
N ILE A 50 -16.77 3.67 -2.23
CA ILE A 50 -15.62 4.03 -3.04
C ILE A 50 -14.43 4.27 -2.10
N GLY A 51 -13.28 3.66 -2.42
CA GLY A 51 -12.00 3.87 -1.75
C GLY A 51 -11.02 4.56 -2.68
N LEU A 52 -10.17 5.38 -2.11
CA LEU A 52 -8.99 5.93 -2.77
C LEU A 52 -7.79 5.63 -1.88
N THR A 53 -6.85 4.83 -2.36
CA THR A 53 -5.69 4.37 -1.58
C THR A 53 -4.42 4.41 -2.42
N SER A 54 -3.26 4.26 -1.78
CA SER A 54 -1.96 4.15 -2.46
C SER A 54 -1.17 2.97 -1.88
N PRO A 55 -1.61 1.72 -2.11
CA PRO A 55 -1.02 0.55 -1.47
C PRO A 55 0.39 0.21 -1.96
N PHE A 56 0.77 0.66 -3.15
CA PHE A 56 2.06 0.37 -3.78
C PHE A 56 2.86 1.64 -4.11
N GLY A 57 2.43 2.79 -3.58
CA GLY A 57 3.14 4.06 -3.77
C GLY A 57 4.49 4.06 -3.04
N SER A 58 5.50 4.64 -3.67
CA SER A 58 6.81 4.82 -3.06
C SER A 58 7.47 6.12 -3.54
N ASN A 59 8.33 6.68 -2.71
CA ASN A 59 9.18 7.80 -3.07
C ASN A 59 10.50 7.69 -2.30
N THR A 60 11.60 7.73 -3.00
CA THR A 60 12.95 7.70 -2.43
C THR A 60 13.81 8.76 -3.10
N ARG A 61 14.59 9.49 -2.34
CA ARG A 61 15.50 10.52 -2.86
C ARG A 61 16.84 10.44 -2.15
N TYR A 62 17.92 10.52 -2.93
CA TYR A 62 19.31 10.58 -2.47
C TYR A 62 19.98 11.86 -2.94
N SER A 63 21.11 12.21 -2.33
CA SER A 63 21.97 13.29 -2.82
C SER A 63 22.50 12.96 -4.22
N ILE A 64 22.52 13.97 -5.10
CA ILE A 64 23.08 13.85 -6.45
C ILE A 64 24.60 13.56 -6.42
N ASP A 65 25.28 13.99 -5.36
CA ASP A 65 26.70 13.74 -5.14
C ASP A 65 26.93 12.52 -4.23
N GLY A 66 25.87 11.78 -3.92
CA GLY A 66 25.94 10.62 -3.02
C GLY A 66 26.52 9.38 -3.70
N PRO A 67 26.88 8.36 -2.91
CA PRO A 67 27.57 7.16 -3.40
C PRO A 67 26.67 6.26 -4.27
N PHE A 68 25.37 6.52 -4.33
CA PHE A 68 24.41 5.77 -5.15
C PHE A 68 23.98 6.52 -6.42
N ASN A 69 24.54 7.68 -6.69
CA ASN A 69 24.06 8.59 -7.74
C ASN A 69 24.03 7.98 -9.14
N THR A 70 24.95 7.09 -9.48
CA THR A 70 24.96 6.37 -10.77
C THR A 70 24.01 5.18 -10.81
N ALA A 71 23.54 4.71 -9.65
CA ALA A 71 22.51 3.69 -9.57
C ALA A 71 21.11 4.34 -9.50
N ILE A 72 20.96 5.36 -8.64
CA ILE A 72 19.70 6.07 -8.44
C ILE A 72 19.93 7.37 -7.67
N THR A 73 19.26 8.45 -8.06
CA THR A 73 19.16 9.69 -7.28
C THR A 73 17.75 9.92 -6.76
N SER A 74 16.74 9.49 -7.50
CA SER A 74 15.36 9.45 -6.99
C SER A 74 14.52 8.41 -7.70
N THR A 75 13.55 7.87 -6.96
CA THR A 75 12.41 7.14 -7.52
C THR A 75 11.14 7.72 -6.97
N ALA A 76 10.10 7.78 -7.79
CA ALA A 76 8.75 8.12 -7.36
C ALA A 76 7.74 7.25 -8.10
N LEU A 77 6.85 6.63 -7.37
CA LEU A 77 5.73 5.84 -7.89
C LEU A 77 4.43 6.33 -7.22
N PRO A 78 3.86 7.48 -7.64
CA PRO A 78 2.63 8.02 -7.09
C PRO A 78 1.40 7.28 -7.65
N LEU A 79 1.40 5.95 -7.50
CA LEU A 79 0.33 5.08 -7.96
C LEU A 79 -0.82 5.08 -6.95
N ILE A 80 -2.02 5.34 -7.44
CA ILE A 80 -3.26 5.28 -6.67
C ILE A 80 -4.10 4.09 -7.10
N ASP A 81 -4.92 3.61 -6.18
CA ASP A 81 -5.95 2.60 -6.38
C ASP A 81 -7.31 3.25 -6.12
N ILE A 82 -8.15 3.36 -7.15
CA ILE A 82 -9.54 3.78 -7.07
C ILE A 82 -10.38 2.52 -6.99
N LYS A 83 -11.15 2.37 -5.89
CA LYS A 83 -11.80 1.12 -5.52
C LYS A 83 -13.31 1.29 -5.34
N PRO A 84 -14.12 1.29 -6.44
CA PRO A 84 -15.56 1.13 -6.32
C PRO A 84 -15.89 -0.25 -5.75
N THR A 85 -16.77 -0.28 -4.75
CA THR A 85 -17.08 -1.47 -3.95
C THR A 85 -18.57 -1.65 -3.79
N VAL A 86 -19.01 -2.89 -3.84
CA VAL A 86 -20.36 -3.32 -3.46
C VAL A 86 -20.22 -4.37 -2.35
N ALA A 87 -20.93 -4.17 -1.25
CA ALA A 87 -21.04 -5.14 -0.17
C ALA A 87 -22.49 -5.59 0.01
N TYR A 88 -22.67 -6.87 0.32
CA TYR A 88 -23.95 -7.51 0.54
C TYR A 88 -23.96 -8.24 1.89
N LYS A 89 -24.90 -7.86 2.75
CA LYS A 89 -25.15 -8.53 4.02
C LYS A 89 -26.08 -9.73 3.76
N ILE A 90 -25.53 -10.95 3.77
CA ILE A 90 -26.29 -12.19 3.54
C ILE A 90 -27.24 -12.45 4.71
N ASN A 91 -26.74 -12.28 5.93
CA ASN A 91 -27.48 -12.37 7.18
C ASN A 91 -26.75 -11.59 8.28
N ASP A 92 -27.20 -11.70 9.52
CA ASP A 92 -26.59 -10.96 10.64
C ASP A 92 -25.17 -11.41 11.00
N GLN A 93 -24.75 -12.59 10.54
CA GLN A 93 -23.42 -13.13 10.80
C GLN A 93 -22.47 -13.00 9.62
N LEU A 94 -23.00 -12.92 8.38
CA LEU A 94 -22.19 -13.05 7.17
C LEU A 94 -22.45 -11.91 6.19
N ALA A 95 -21.38 -11.26 5.78
CA ALA A 95 -21.37 -10.29 4.69
C ALA A 95 -20.23 -10.58 3.72
N ILE A 96 -20.46 -10.28 2.45
CA ILE A 96 -19.47 -10.38 1.38
C ILE A 96 -19.30 -9.03 0.70
N GLY A 97 -18.14 -8.81 0.09
CA GLY A 97 -17.85 -7.59 -0.67
C GLY A 97 -17.05 -7.90 -1.93
N VAL A 98 -17.29 -7.12 -2.97
CA VAL A 98 -16.54 -7.17 -4.23
C VAL A 98 -16.20 -5.75 -4.63
N SER A 99 -14.98 -5.54 -5.09
CA SER A 99 -14.52 -4.26 -5.65
C SER A 99 -13.70 -4.47 -6.90
N ALA A 100 -13.74 -3.48 -7.79
CA ALA A 100 -12.72 -3.30 -8.81
C ALA A 100 -11.58 -2.49 -8.21
N ASP A 101 -10.34 -2.83 -8.57
CA ASP A 101 -9.14 -2.08 -8.22
C ASP A 101 -8.63 -1.42 -9.50
N ILE A 102 -8.69 -0.08 -9.58
CA ILE A 102 -8.26 0.70 -10.75
C ILE A 102 -6.98 1.45 -10.38
N TYR A 103 -5.86 0.90 -10.81
CA TYR A 103 -4.54 1.47 -10.56
C TYR A 103 -4.21 2.50 -11.62
N THR A 104 -3.90 3.73 -11.21
CA THR A 104 -3.58 4.83 -12.14
C THR A 104 -2.70 5.88 -11.47
N PHE A 105 -2.27 6.85 -12.26
CA PHE A 105 -1.49 8.01 -11.82
C PHE A 105 -2.36 9.26 -11.86
N ALA A 106 -2.32 10.05 -10.79
CA ALA A 106 -3.09 11.28 -10.70
C ALA A 106 -2.15 12.48 -10.57
N SER A 107 -2.21 13.42 -11.49
CA SER A 107 -1.36 14.62 -11.51
C SER A 107 -1.60 15.57 -10.32
N PHE A 108 -2.77 15.50 -9.69
CA PHE A 108 -3.08 16.28 -8.50
C PHE A 108 -2.44 15.71 -7.20
N LEU A 109 -1.88 14.49 -7.27
CA LEU A 109 -1.17 13.83 -6.16
C LEU A 109 0.34 13.76 -6.37
N GLY A 110 0.89 14.49 -7.34
CA GLY A 110 2.31 14.48 -7.68
C GLY A 110 2.56 14.79 -9.14
N GLN A 111 3.66 14.28 -9.72
CA GLN A 111 4.00 14.52 -11.12
C GLN A 111 3.09 13.79 -12.13
N GLY A 112 2.17 12.93 -11.68
CA GLY A 112 1.23 12.21 -12.53
C GLY A 112 1.83 11.07 -13.35
N HIS A 113 3.05 10.64 -13.02
CA HIS A 113 3.76 9.51 -13.62
C HIS A 113 4.74 8.90 -12.63
N GLY A 114 5.16 7.66 -12.86
CA GLY A 114 6.31 7.07 -12.19
C GLY A 114 7.61 7.59 -12.78
N GLU A 115 8.64 7.79 -11.97
CA GLU A 115 9.95 8.22 -12.45
C GLU A 115 11.09 7.54 -11.68
N MET A 116 12.22 7.38 -12.40
CA MET A 116 13.50 6.97 -11.86
C MET A 116 14.57 7.90 -12.42
N LYS A 117 15.41 8.48 -11.55
CA LYS A 117 16.50 9.39 -11.95
C LYS A 117 17.82 8.88 -11.42
N GLN A 118 18.85 9.08 -12.23
CA GLN A 118 20.26 8.77 -11.87
C GLN A 118 21.22 9.71 -12.58
N VAL A 119 22.46 9.75 -12.11
CA VAL A 119 23.57 10.37 -12.84
C VAL A 119 24.08 9.34 -13.85
N GLY A 120 24.23 9.72 -15.09
CA GLY A 120 24.74 8.87 -16.14
C GLY A 120 26.19 8.43 -15.87
N SER A 121 26.56 7.26 -16.42
CA SER A 121 27.89 6.71 -16.38
C SER A 121 28.40 6.39 -17.79
N GLY A 122 29.70 6.11 -17.93
CA GLY A 122 30.31 5.82 -19.22
C GLY A 122 30.18 7.00 -20.20
N ALA A 123 29.60 6.78 -21.37
CA ALA A 123 29.40 7.80 -22.39
C ALA A 123 28.44 8.94 -21.95
N LEU A 124 27.60 8.70 -20.94
CA LEU A 124 26.68 9.68 -20.37
C LEU A 124 27.17 10.24 -19.03
N SER A 125 28.46 10.07 -18.70
CA SER A 125 29.01 10.49 -17.41
C SER A 125 28.66 11.93 -17.06
N GLY A 126 28.08 12.14 -15.89
CA GLY A 126 27.65 13.43 -15.38
C GLY A 126 26.32 13.95 -15.94
N ALA A 127 25.72 13.30 -16.93
CA ALA A 127 24.40 13.67 -17.45
C ALA A 127 23.29 13.26 -16.47
N SER A 128 22.23 14.04 -16.40
CA SER A 128 21.00 13.62 -15.72
C SER A 128 20.25 12.63 -16.62
N VAL A 129 20.03 11.42 -16.15
CA VAL A 129 19.24 10.39 -16.84
C VAL A 129 17.94 10.17 -16.09
N GLU A 130 16.82 10.25 -16.77
CA GLU A 130 15.48 10.06 -16.25
C GLU A 130 14.71 9.06 -17.08
N LEU A 131 14.11 8.09 -16.43
CA LEU A 131 13.07 7.22 -16.98
C LEU A 131 11.75 7.60 -16.35
N ASN A 132 10.76 7.90 -17.15
CA ASN A 132 9.40 8.13 -16.66
C ASN A 132 8.39 7.26 -17.38
N GLY A 133 7.21 7.12 -16.81
CA GLY A 133 6.14 6.37 -17.43
C GLY A 133 4.85 6.42 -16.62
N LYS A 134 3.74 6.30 -17.33
CA LYS A 134 2.39 6.23 -16.73
C LYS A 134 1.54 5.20 -17.47
N GLY A 135 0.50 4.76 -16.79
CA GLY A 135 -0.45 3.81 -17.34
C GLY A 135 -1.59 3.54 -16.38
N THR A 136 -2.50 2.70 -16.80
CA THR A 136 -3.64 2.27 -16.00
C THR A 136 -3.72 0.75 -16.03
N GLY A 137 -3.90 0.15 -14.88
CA GLY A 137 -4.12 -1.29 -14.72
C GLY A 137 -5.40 -1.55 -13.93
N ALA A 138 -5.88 -2.77 -13.99
CA ALA A 138 -7.07 -3.17 -13.25
C ALA A 138 -6.86 -4.52 -12.54
N GLY A 139 -7.51 -4.65 -11.41
CA GLY A 139 -7.62 -5.85 -10.61
C GLY A 139 -9.00 -5.93 -9.95
N ALA A 140 -9.16 -6.89 -9.07
CA ALA A 140 -10.37 -7.06 -8.28
C ALA A 140 -10.02 -7.46 -6.85
N THR A 141 -10.89 -7.09 -5.92
CA THR A 141 -10.82 -7.55 -4.53
C THR A 141 -12.15 -8.21 -4.17
N VAL A 142 -12.08 -9.36 -3.51
CA VAL A 142 -13.22 -10.01 -2.87
C VAL A 142 -12.98 -10.09 -1.37
N SER A 143 -14.04 -9.95 -0.58
CA SER A 143 -13.95 -9.96 0.87
C SER A 143 -15.12 -10.70 1.51
N LEU A 144 -14.87 -11.24 2.69
CA LEU A 144 -15.84 -11.89 3.53
C LEU A 144 -15.66 -11.41 4.96
N LEU A 145 -16.76 -11.09 5.62
CA LEU A 145 -16.82 -10.81 7.06
C LEU A 145 -17.79 -11.78 7.72
N TYR A 146 -17.30 -12.53 8.69
CA TYR A 146 -18.09 -13.46 9.48
C TYR A 146 -18.03 -13.10 10.96
N THR A 147 -19.19 -12.92 11.58
CA THR A 147 -19.37 -12.57 13.00
C THR A 147 -20.09 -13.70 13.72
N PRO A 148 -19.38 -14.76 14.13
CA PRO A 148 -19.98 -15.98 14.68
C PRO A 148 -20.70 -15.76 16.01
N LEU A 149 -20.20 -14.84 16.83
CA LEU A 149 -20.62 -14.65 18.19
C LEU A 149 -21.07 -13.20 18.43
N ARG A 150 -22.19 -13.06 19.14
CA ARG A 150 -22.72 -11.77 19.60
C ARG A 150 -23.06 -11.83 21.07
N ASN A 151 -22.99 -10.71 21.77
CA ASN A 151 -23.49 -10.59 23.15
C ASN A 151 -25.01 -10.42 23.15
N ASP A 152 -25.60 -10.39 24.35
CA ASP A 152 -27.06 -10.24 24.55
C ASP A 152 -27.62 -8.95 23.94
N ASN A 153 -26.82 -7.93 23.72
CA ASN A 153 -27.18 -6.69 23.05
C ASN A 153 -27.02 -6.75 21.52
N GLY A 154 -26.75 -7.93 20.96
CA GLY A 154 -26.57 -8.15 19.52
C GLY A 154 -25.26 -7.62 18.93
N LYS A 155 -24.33 -7.10 19.76
CA LYS A 155 -23.01 -6.61 19.29
C LYS A 155 -22.07 -7.81 19.06
N PRO A 156 -21.31 -7.84 17.94
CA PRO A 156 -20.27 -8.85 17.72
C PRO A 156 -19.25 -8.90 18.84
N ILE A 157 -18.92 -10.09 19.34
CA ILE A 157 -17.82 -10.32 20.29
C ILE A 157 -16.68 -11.12 19.68
N ALA A 158 -16.89 -11.66 18.48
CA ALA A 158 -15.85 -12.23 17.62
C ALA A 158 -16.17 -11.91 16.15
N ALA A 159 -15.14 -11.67 15.36
CA ALA A 159 -15.25 -11.49 13.92
C ALA A 159 -14.04 -12.10 13.21
N ILE A 160 -14.28 -12.63 12.00
CA ILE A 160 -13.27 -13.17 11.10
C ILE A 160 -13.43 -12.42 9.78
N GLY A 161 -12.33 -11.83 9.29
CA GLY A 161 -12.26 -11.18 7.99
C GLY A 161 -11.34 -11.95 7.06
N LEU A 162 -11.77 -12.10 5.80
CA LEU A 162 -10.92 -12.65 4.73
C LEU A 162 -11.00 -11.70 3.54
N VAL A 163 -9.85 -11.40 2.95
CA VAL A 163 -9.75 -10.55 1.76
C VAL A 163 -8.78 -11.19 0.78
N TYR A 164 -9.18 -11.25 -0.47
CA TYR A 164 -8.31 -11.62 -1.58
C TYR A 164 -8.29 -10.49 -2.61
N ARG A 165 -7.11 -9.97 -2.90
CA ARG A 165 -6.85 -9.04 -3.99
C ARG A 165 -6.10 -9.77 -5.10
N THR A 166 -6.57 -9.62 -6.34
CA THR A 166 -5.93 -10.23 -7.50
C THR A 166 -4.61 -9.56 -7.83
N GLN A 167 -3.72 -10.27 -8.50
CA GLN A 167 -2.62 -9.67 -9.24
C GLN A 167 -3.18 -8.69 -10.28
N ALA A 168 -2.44 -7.61 -10.54
CA ALA A 168 -2.73 -6.65 -11.60
C ALA A 168 -1.47 -6.31 -12.39
N VAL A 169 -1.64 -5.91 -13.64
CA VAL A 169 -0.56 -5.39 -14.48
C VAL A 169 -0.88 -3.96 -14.87
N VAL A 170 0.05 -3.05 -14.64
CA VAL A 170 -0.02 -1.65 -15.06
C VAL A 170 0.97 -1.46 -16.21
N PRO A 171 0.52 -1.42 -17.48
CA PRO A 171 1.38 -1.16 -18.61
C PRO A 171 1.81 0.30 -18.58
N LEU A 172 3.09 0.55 -18.39
CA LEU A 172 3.69 1.88 -18.34
C LEU A 172 4.20 2.26 -19.71
N ASN A 173 3.86 3.46 -20.16
CA ASN A 173 4.39 4.08 -21.36
C ASN A 173 4.97 5.45 -21.00
N GLY A 174 6.17 5.75 -21.52
CA GLY A 174 6.88 6.96 -21.16
C GLY A 174 8.11 7.20 -22.00
N SER A 175 9.13 7.79 -21.40
CA SER A 175 10.32 8.28 -22.08
C SER A 175 11.59 8.09 -21.27
N LEU A 176 12.68 7.90 -22.00
CA LEU A 176 14.04 8.09 -21.49
C LEU A 176 14.50 9.50 -21.86
N LEU A 177 14.88 10.29 -20.87
CA LEU A 177 15.42 11.62 -21.04
C LEU A 177 16.88 11.66 -20.60
N VAL A 178 17.68 12.44 -21.33
CA VAL A 178 19.05 12.78 -20.97
C VAL A 178 19.16 14.30 -20.92
N ASN A 179 19.56 14.84 -19.79
CA ASN A 179 19.59 16.29 -19.53
C ASN A 179 18.28 16.98 -19.86
N GLY A 180 17.15 16.30 -19.59
CA GLY A 180 15.79 16.81 -19.85
C GLY A 180 15.29 16.66 -21.28
N ALA A 181 16.15 16.27 -22.25
CA ALA A 181 15.75 16.01 -23.62
C ALA A 181 15.35 14.52 -23.80
N GLN A 182 14.22 14.28 -24.43
CA GLN A 182 13.80 12.92 -24.76
C GLN A 182 14.71 12.33 -25.84
N VAL A 183 15.33 11.19 -25.51
CA VAL A 183 16.22 10.46 -26.44
C VAL A 183 15.59 9.16 -26.93
N SER A 184 14.61 8.63 -26.22
CA SER A 184 13.90 7.41 -26.61
C SER A 184 12.49 7.39 -25.97
N GLY A 185 11.56 6.69 -26.62
CA GLY A 185 10.36 6.20 -25.96
C GLY A 185 10.69 5.02 -25.07
N GLY A 186 9.86 4.76 -24.04
CA GLY A 186 10.04 3.63 -23.15
C GLY A 186 8.72 2.98 -22.77
N SER A 187 8.72 1.66 -22.57
CA SER A 187 7.57 0.94 -22.02
C SER A 187 8.01 -0.16 -21.07
N ALA A 188 7.20 -0.43 -20.05
CA ALA A 188 7.43 -1.50 -19.08
C ALA A 188 6.09 -2.01 -18.54
N ASN A 189 6.08 -3.21 -17.97
CA ASN A 189 4.93 -3.76 -17.28
C ASN A 189 5.20 -3.81 -15.77
N LEU A 190 4.50 -2.97 -15.00
CA LEU A 190 4.54 -3.03 -13.55
C LEU A 190 3.55 -4.09 -13.06
N VAL A 191 4.06 -5.20 -12.57
CA VAL A 191 3.24 -6.29 -12.01
C VAL A 191 3.04 -6.06 -10.53
N LEU A 192 1.79 -5.82 -10.12
CA LEU A 192 1.39 -5.68 -8.72
C LEU A 192 0.99 -7.06 -8.17
N PRO A 193 1.41 -7.40 -6.94
CA PRO A 193 1.19 -8.72 -6.39
C PRO A 193 -0.28 -8.99 -6.04
N GLN A 194 -0.66 -10.25 -6.08
CA GLN A 194 -1.86 -10.70 -5.38
C GLN A 194 -1.63 -10.69 -3.87
N ILE A 195 -2.70 -10.45 -3.10
CA ILE A 195 -2.63 -10.35 -1.65
C ILE A 195 -3.76 -11.18 -1.03
N TYR A 196 -3.42 -12.00 -0.05
CA TYR A 196 -4.36 -12.72 0.81
C TYR A 196 -4.26 -12.14 2.21
N THR A 197 -5.37 -11.69 2.77
CA THR A 197 -5.42 -11.18 4.14
C THR A 197 -6.46 -11.98 4.94
N GLY A 198 -6.07 -12.43 6.12
CA GLY A 198 -6.94 -13.02 7.11
C GLY A 198 -6.84 -12.27 8.42
N ALA A 199 -7.97 -11.97 9.05
CA ALA A 199 -8.04 -11.25 10.31
C ALA A 199 -8.99 -11.95 11.29
N ILE A 200 -8.62 -11.91 12.57
CA ILE A 200 -9.49 -12.34 13.67
C ILE A 200 -9.53 -11.22 14.70
N ALA A 201 -10.73 -10.74 15.01
CA ALA A 201 -10.97 -9.76 16.06
C ALA A 201 -11.84 -10.38 17.15
N ILE A 202 -11.48 -10.13 18.41
CA ILE A 202 -12.27 -10.50 19.59
C ILE A 202 -12.49 -9.27 20.47
N TRP A 203 -13.63 -9.25 21.16
CA TRP A 203 -13.95 -8.24 22.16
C TRP A 203 -14.05 -8.89 23.55
N PRO A 204 -12.91 -8.99 24.30
CA PRO A 204 -12.92 -9.54 25.66
C PRO A 204 -13.83 -8.75 26.59
N LEU A 205 -14.05 -7.47 26.32
CA LEU A 205 -14.98 -6.60 27.03
C LEU A 205 -15.81 -5.81 26.03
N ARG A 206 -17.14 -5.91 26.14
CA ARG A 206 -18.07 -5.13 25.30
C ARG A 206 -19.36 -4.85 26.05
N THR A 207 -19.33 -3.80 26.85
CA THR A 207 -20.45 -3.33 27.66
C THR A 207 -21.11 -2.09 27.07
N SER A 208 -22.05 -1.49 27.79
CA SER A 208 -22.68 -0.24 27.39
C SER A 208 -21.77 0.98 27.51
N ASP A 209 -20.77 0.93 28.37
CA ASP A 209 -19.87 2.04 28.71
C ASP A 209 -18.42 1.83 28.24
N ARG A 210 -18.02 0.60 27.91
CA ARG A 210 -16.64 0.27 27.52
C ARG A 210 -16.58 -0.86 26.51
N GLU A 211 -15.62 -0.76 25.61
CA GLU A 211 -15.28 -1.85 24.69
C GLU A 211 -13.75 -2.04 24.68
N TRP A 212 -13.31 -3.29 24.69
CA TRP A 212 -11.92 -3.67 24.47
C TRP A 212 -11.88 -4.66 23.31
N LYS A 213 -11.15 -4.30 22.24
CA LYS A 213 -10.94 -5.13 21.06
C LYS A 213 -9.47 -5.54 20.98
N VAL A 214 -9.22 -6.79 20.59
CA VAL A 214 -7.92 -7.30 20.17
C VAL A 214 -8.09 -7.91 18.80
N GLU A 215 -7.14 -7.64 17.91
CA GLU A 215 -7.17 -8.10 16.52
C GLU A 215 -5.80 -8.61 16.10
N ILE A 216 -5.78 -9.69 15.33
CA ILE A 216 -4.59 -10.25 14.69
C ILE A 216 -4.89 -10.34 13.20
N ASP A 217 -3.96 -9.80 12.39
CA ASP A 217 -4.01 -9.82 10.95
C ASP A 217 -2.79 -10.55 10.40
N VAL A 218 -3.01 -11.37 9.39
CA VAL A 218 -1.95 -12.00 8.61
C VAL A 218 -2.21 -11.69 7.14
N GLU A 219 -1.25 -11.06 6.50
CA GLU A 219 -1.29 -10.76 5.08
C GLU A 219 -0.17 -11.53 4.37
N TYR A 220 -0.49 -12.13 3.24
CA TYR A 220 0.45 -12.85 2.39
C TYR A 220 0.56 -12.13 1.05
N VAL A 221 1.69 -11.44 0.84
CA VAL A 221 1.91 -10.59 -0.33
C VAL A 221 2.71 -11.37 -1.38
N GLY A 222 2.07 -11.65 -2.51
CA GLY A 222 2.57 -12.52 -3.57
C GLY A 222 3.62 -11.87 -4.48
N TRP A 223 4.63 -11.22 -3.94
CA TRP A 223 5.68 -10.53 -4.69
C TRP A 223 6.47 -11.42 -5.65
N LYS A 224 6.37 -12.73 -5.53
CA LYS A 224 6.96 -13.68 -6.50
C LYS A 224 6.47 -13.47 -7.93
N SER A 225 5.33 -12.79 -8.12
CA SER A 225 4.85 -12.37 -9.44
C SER A 225 5.67 -11.24 -10.06
N HIS A 226 6.38 -10.44 -9.24
CA HIS A 226 7.24 -9.34 -9.68
C HIS A 226 8.65 -9.87 -10.01
N ARG A 227 8.79 -10.48 -11.19
CA ARG A 227 10.03 -11.13 -11.63
C ARG A 227 11.03 -10.14 -12.19
N ASP A 228 10.54 -9.16 -12.94
CA ASP A 228 11.30 -8.14 -13.62
C ASP A 228 10.47 -6.85 -13.77
N LEU A 229 11.14 -5.79 -14.13
CA LEU A 229 10.57 -4.54 -14.60
C LEU A 229 11.37 -4.09 -15.84
N ASP A 230 11.53 -4.99 -16.80
CA ASP A 230 12.31 -4.75 -18.00
C ASP A 230 11.71 -3.60 -18.82
N ILE A 231 12.56 -2.68 -19.21
CA ILE A 231 12.16 -1.48 -19.96
C ILE A 231 12.55 -1.68 -21.41
N SER A 232 11.57 -1.69 -22.29
CA SER A 232 11.77 -1.68 -23.74
C SER A 232 11.92 -0.25 -24.22
N LEU A 233 12.91 0.01 -25.05
CA LEU A 233 13.19 1.32 -25.64
C LEU A 233 12.82 1.34 -27.13
N SER A 234 12.34 2.50 -27.64
CA SER A 234 12.01 2.72 -29.05
C SER A 234 12.97 3.75 -29.66
N PRO A 235 13.61 3.48 -30.80
CA PRO A 235 13.26 2.49 -31.82
C PRO A 235 13.88 1.10 -31.64
N GLY A 236 14.55 0.82 -30.52
CA GLY A 236 15.08 -0.50 -30.24
C GLY A 236 16.03 -0.51 -29.04
N GLY A 237 16.21 -1.69 -28.44
CA GLY A 237 16.98 -1.89 -27.22
C GLY A 237 16.11 -2.11 -25.99
N GLY A 238 16.76 -2.29 -24.85
CA GLY A 238 16.09 -2.49 -23.56
C GLY A 238 17.04 -2.36 -22.39
N ILE A 239 16.48 -2.12 -21.22
CA ILE A 239 17.18 -2.04 -19.95
C ILE A 239 16.62 -3.16 -19.07
N PRO A 240 17.36 -4.29 -18.91
CA PRO A 240 16.94 -5.36 -18.02
C PRO A 240 16.89 -4.87 -16.57
N GLN A 241 15.79 -5.18 -15.88
CA GLN A 241 15.58 -4.84 -14.47
C GLN A 241 15.08 -6.08 -13.72
N PRO A 242 15.93 -7.10 -13.49
CA PRO A 242 15.52 -8.31 -12.78
C PRO A 242 15.13 -7.95 -11.34
N ARG A 243 13.98 -8.43 -10.88
CA ARG A 243 13.47 -8.25 -9.53
C ARG A 243 13.52 -9.55 -8.74
N GLN A 244 12.92 -10.61 -9.25
CA GLN A 244 12.89 -11.94 -8.64
C GLN A 244 12.50 -11.91 -7.15
N TRP A 245 11.52 -11.07 -6.82
CA TRP A 245 11.08 -10.87 -5.46
C TRP A 245 10.42 -12.12 -4.89
N GLU A 246 10.36 -12.19 -3.57
CA GLU A 246 9.83 -13.34 -2.84
C GLU A 246 8.48 -13.01 -2.22
N THR A 247 7.61 -14.02 -2.11
CA THR A 247 6.36 -13.89 -1.39
C THR A 247 6.64 -13.84 0.10
N VAL A 248 6.08 -12.85 0.78
CA VAL A 248 6.37 -12.60 2.20
C VAL A 248 5.10 -12.41 3.02
N PRO A 249 5.10 -12.83 4.29
CA PRO A 249 4.05 -12.50 5.22
C PRO A 249 4.23 -11.10 5.83
N VAL A 250 3.11 -10.49 6.16
CA VAL A 250 3.01 -9.36 7.09
C VAL A 250 2.11 -9.81 8.23
N VAL A 251 2.55 -9.65 9.46
CA VAL A 251 1.77 -10.02 10.65
C VAL A 251 1.57 -8.79 11.51
N ALA A 252 0.32 -8.52 11.86
CA ALA A 252 -0.02 -7.41 12.75
C ALA A 252 -0.86 -7.90 13.94
N ILE A 253 -0.64 -7.28 15.09
CA ILE A 253 -1.51 -7.39 16.26
C ILE A 253 -1.85 -6.00 16.75
N GLY A 254 -3.14 -5.78 17.02
CA GLY A 254 -3.63 -4.49 17.48
C GLY A 254 -4.62 -4.62 18.62
N THR A 255 -4.72 -3.57 19.41
CA THR A 255 -5.72 -3.46 20.47
C THR A 255 -6.31 -2.06 20.52
N GLU A 256 -7.60 -1.98 20.78
CA GLU A 256 -8.35 -0.76 21.01
C GLU A 256 -9.13 -0.86 22.31
N TYR A 257 -8.96 0.12 23.18
CA TYR A 257 -9.82 0.29 24.34
C TYR A 257 -10.62 1.58 24.17
N LYS A 258 -11.95 1.47 24.28
CA LYS A 258 -12.89 2.57 24.05
C LYS A 258 -13.76 2.80 25.29
N TRP A 259 -13.86 4.03 25.71
CA TRP A 259 -14.84 4.53 26.66
C TRP A 259 -16.00 5.15 25.89
N LEU A 260 -17.21 4.69 26.13
CA LEU A 260 -18.43 5.18 25.50
C LEU A 260 -19.08 6.20 26.45
N ASN A 261 -19.19 7.45 26.00
CA ASN A 261 -19.75 8.55 26.77
C ASN A 261 -19.27 8.63 28.23
N PRO A 262 -17.94 8.69 28.48
CA PRO A 262 -17.41 8.66 29.85
C PRO A 262 -17.81 9.93 30.61
N LYS A 263 -18.05 9.83 31.91
CA LYS A 263 -18.50 10.96 32.76
C LYS A 263 -17.51 12.14 32.76
N TRP A 264 -16.21 11.88 32.51
CA TRP A 264 -15.17 12.90 32.45
C TRP A 264 -15.13 13.64 31.11
N LEU A 265 -15.79 13.14 30.05
CA LEU A 265 -15.96 13.80 28.76
C LEU A 265 -17.36 13.43 28.20
N PRO A 266 -18.45 14.03 28.70
CA PRO A 266 -19.79 13.75 28.26
C PRO A 266 -19.99 14.05 26.78
N HIS A 267 -20.85 13.29 26.10
CA HIS A 267 -21.17 13.37 24.67
C HIS A 267 -20.03 12.95 23.73
N TRP A 268 -18.95 12.37 24.26
CA TRP A 268 -17.87 11.86 23.45
C TRP A 268 -17.60 10.39 23.72
N ASP A 269 -17.22 9.66 22.69
CA ASP A 269 -16.51 8.40 22.85
C ASP A 269 -15.02 8.64 22.71
N VAL A 270 -14.23 8.02 23.56
CA VAL A 270 -12.77 8.14 23.55
C VAL A 270 -12.15 6.78 23.35
N ALA A 271 -11.23 6.66 22.40
CA ALA A 271 -10.51 5.44 22.12
C ALA A 271 -9.00 5.64 22.23
N VAL A 272 -8.30 4.66 22.80
CA VAL A 272 -6.85 4.53 22.71
C VAL A 272 -6.52 3.23 21.97
N ARG A 273 -5.48 3.27 21.15
CA ARG A 273 -5.06 2.16 20.30
C ARG A 273 -3.57 1.95 20.41
N SER A 274 -3.17 0.70 20.33
CA SER A 274 -1.77 0.34 20.10
C SER A 274 -1.68 -0.86 19.17
N GLY A 275 -0.57 -0.97 18.46
CA GLY A 275 -0.36 -2.08 17.56
C GLY A 275 1.11 -2.32 17.28
N TYR A 276 1.38 -3.52 16.85
CA TYR A 276 2.67 -3.97 16.38
C TYR A 276 2.51 -4.67 15.04
N THR A 277 3.38 -4.35 14.09
CA THR A 277 3.43 -4.99 12.77
C THR A 277 4.83 -5.46 12.47
N ARG A 278 4.94 -6.70 12.02
CA ARG A 278 6.14 -7.28 11.45
C ARG A 278 5.96 -7.43 9.94
N THR A 279 6.85 -6.80 9.17
CA THR A 279 6.92 -6.92 7.70
C THR A 279 8.23 -7.59 7.33
N GLU A 280 8.17 -8.58 6.45
CA GLU A 280 9.36 -9.22 5.91
C GLU A 280 9.78 -8.58 4.58
N ASN A 281 11.08 -8.60 4.30
CA ASN A 281 11.65 -8.06 3.07
C ASN A 281 11.43 -9.03 1.89
N PRO A 282 10.70 -8.64 0.82
CA PRO A 282 10.55 -9.47 -0.36
C PRO A 282 11.74 -9.42 -1.33
N VAL A 283 12.68 -8.48 -1.15
CA VAL A 283 13.75 -8.21 -2.11
C VAL A 283 14.99 -9.05 -1.77
N PRO A 284 15.39 -10.01 -2.63
CA PRO A 284 16.63 -10.76 -2.44
C PRO A 284 17.87 -9.86 -2.58
N ASP A 285 18.93 -10.16 -1.82
CA ASP A 285 20.18 -9.41 -1.87
C ASP A 285 20.77 -9.30 -3.29
N ARG A 286 20.62 -10.35 -4.10
CA ARG A 286 21.13 -10.41 -5.48
C ARG A 286 20.46 -9.42 -6.44
N THR A 287 19.23 -8.98 -6.13
CA THR A 287 18.45 -8.03 -6.95
C THR A 287 18.13 -6.74 -6.19
N PHE A 288 18.80 -6.52 -5.08
CA PHE A 288 18.65 -5.30 -4.32
C PHE A 288 19.03 -4.08 -5.18
N ASN A 289 18.16 -3.07 -5.16
CA ASN A 289 18.39 -1.79 -5.82
C ASN A 289 18.06 -0.66 -4.83
N PRO A 290 18.97 0.33 -4.64
CA PRO A 290 18.71 1.45 -3.74
C PRO A 290 17.45 2.26 -4.06
N GLY A 291 16.97 2.20 -5.30
CA GLY A 291 15.72 2.87 -5.72
C GLY A 291 14.44 2.17 -5.25
N THR A 292 14.52 0.91 -4.85
CA THR A 292 13.38 0.13 -4.35
C THR A 292 13.73 -0.49 -3.01
N ILE A 293 13.89 0.37 -2.00
CA ILE A 293 14.23 -0.09 -0.65
C ILE A 293 13.03 -0.81 -0.07
N SER A 294 13.22 -2.09 0.22
CA SER A 294 12.36 -2.85 1.10
C SER A 294 13.23 -3.52 2.15
N LEU A 295 12.85 -3.39 3.39
CA LEU A 295 13.56 -3.97 4.52
C LEU A 295 12.54 -4.67 5.43
N SER A 296 12.99 -5.74 6.07
CA SER A 296 12.21 -6.27 7.18
C SER A 296 12.07 -5.22 8.27
N ALA A 297 10.85 -4.98 8.71
CA ALA A 297 10.55 -3.91 9.65
C ALA A 297 9.70 -4.39 10.83
N ASN A 298 9.96 -3.80 11.99
CA ASN A 298 9.11 -3.89 13.16
C ASN A 298 8.52 -2.50 13.41
N THR A 299 7.21 -2.37 13.34
CA THR A 299 6.51 -1.10 13.52
C THR A 299 5.67 -1.14 14.78
N LEU A 300 5.89 -0.19 15.68
CA LEU A 300 5.02 0.06 16.81
C LEU A 300 4.16 1.27 16.51
N SER A 301 2.87 1.19 16.77
CA SER A 301 1.90 2.26 16.56
C SER A 301 1.10 2.53 17.82
N ILE A 302 0.80 3.80 18.03
CA ILE A 302 -0.13 4.28 19.06
C ILE A 302 -1.10 5.27 18.43
N GLY A 303 -2.31 5.34 18.95
CA GLY A 303 -3.31 6.26 18.43
C GLY A 303 -4.37 6.61 19.46
N ALA A 304 -5.02 7.74 19.26
CA ALA A 304 -6.20 8.16 20.00
C ALA A 304 -7.31 8.52 19.02
N GLY A 305 -8.55 8.37 19.45
CA GLY A 305 -9.74 8.73 18.67
C GLY A 305 -10.80 9.33 19.56
N PHE A 306 -11.52 10.29 18.98
CA PHE A 306 -12.64 10.98 19.65
C PHE A 306 -13.82 10.99 18.68
N LEU A 307 -14.99 10.61 19.16
CA LEU A 307 -16.24 10.65 18.40
C LEU A 307 -17.26 11.43 19.22
N CYS A 308 -17.70 12.56 18.67
CA CYS A 308 -18.81 13.34 19.26
C CYS A 308 -20.13 12.62 18.99
N GLN A 309 -20.89 12.36 20.04
CA GLN A 309 -22.26 11.88 19.93
C GLN A 309 -23.17 13.11 19.87
N GLY A 310 -23.65 13.43 18.65
CA GLY A 310 -24.57 14.52 18.42
C GLY A 310 -25.96 14.25 18.98
#